data_42dad13c6af8b11b6988f66798aa2810
#
_entry.id   42dad13c6af8b11b6988f66798aa2810
#
_cell.length_a   1.000
_cell.length_b   1.000
_cell.length_c   1.000
_cell.angle_alpha   90.00
_cell.angle_beta   90.00
_cell.angle_gamma   90.00
#
_symmetry.space_group_name_H-M   'P 1'
#
loop_
_entity.id
_entity.type
_entity.pdbx_description
1 polymer ?
#
loop_
_entity_poly.entity_id
_entity_poly.type
_entity_poly.pdbx_seq_one_letter_code
_entity_poly.pdbx_strand_id
1 'polypeptide(L)'
;MTVSHIRVDWAGRPVQIEHAWVGVRDAAAPLLVFLHEGLGSVSMWRDFPGRLCAALGWRGLVYSRPGYGQSTPRAAGEHWGPDFMHRQAEQLLPALLDALGVAGRYALFGHSDGGSIALLHAAHAPQRVAAMVVLAPHILVEAFSLSSIRQARDQYIFGDLHGRLARHHADVDSAFFGWNDIWLAPEFLPWDLRPRLPYIRCPVLAVQGVDDVYGTMAQIDGIAAALPPGQTRLLKLPACGHSPHRDQPEAVIAACQGFLAGAHSPQETTP
;
A
#
# COMPACT_ATOMS: atom_id res chain seq x y z
N MET A 1 -0.53 4.45 18.77
CA MET A 1 0.24 5.27 17.80
C MET A 1 0.00 6.75 18.11
N THR A 2 1.05 7.57 18.17
CA THR A 2 0.91 9.03 18.22
C THR A 2 0.90 9.53 16.78
N VAL A 3 -0.18 10.21 16.41
CA VAL A 3 -0.38 10.75 15.07
C VAL A 3 0.22 12.16 15.01
N SER A 4 0.87 12.47 13.90
CA SER A 4 1.44 13.78 13.56
C SER A 4 1.06 14.16 12.13
N HIS A 5 1.27 15.42 11.77
CA HIS A 5 1.04 15.91 10.42
C HIS A 5 2.31 16.58 9.88
N ILE A 6 2.57 16.37 8.60
CA ILE A 6 3.67 17.03 7.91
C ILE A 6 3.16 17.66 6.61
N ARG A 7 3.66 18.85 6.29
CA ARG A 7 3.36 19.52 5.03
C ARG A 7 4.24 18.98 3.92
N VAL A 8 3.62 18.63 2.81
CA VAL A 8 4.26 18.16 1.58
C VAL A 8 3.68 18.94 0.41
N ASP A 9 4.53 19.35 -0.53
CA ASP A 9 4.05 19.91 -1.79
C ASP A 9 3.76 18.75 -2.77
N TRP A 10 2.49 18.64 -3.17
CA TRP A 10 2.02 17.60 -4.07
C TRP A 10 1.05 18.15 -5.11
N ALA A 11 1.26 17.80 -6.36
CA ALA A 11 0.43 18.26 -7.47
C ALA A 11 0.30 19.80 -7.55
N GLY A 12 1.39 20.51 -7.20
CA GLY A 12 1.45 21.97 -7.25
C GLY A 12 0.75 22.68 -6.09
N ARG A 13 0.33 21.94 -5.05
CA ARG A 13 -0.29 22.53 -3.85
C ARG A 13 0.27 21.91 -2.56
N PRO A 14 0.30 22.67 -1.45
CA PRO A 14 0.64 22.11 -0.15
C PRO A 14 -0.49 21.24 0.37
N VAL A 15 -0.14 20.04 0.85
CA VAL A 15 -1.04 19.11 1.54
C VAL A 15 -0.49 18.76 2.91
N GLN A 16 -1.35 18.56 3.89
CA GLN A 16 -0.99 17.99 5.19
C GLN A 16 -1.15 16.48 5.10
N ILE A 17 -0.11 15.74 5.46
CA ILE A 17 -0.11 14.29 5.48
C ILE A 17 -0.13 13.80 6.93
N GLU A 18 -1.19 13.10 7.28
CA GLU A 18 -1.29 12.35 8.53
C GLU A 18 -0.30 11.19 8.52
N HIS A 19 0.53 11.08 9.56
CA HIS A 19 1.46 9.97 9.70
C HIS A 19 1.70 9.59 11.16
N ALA A 20 2.24 8.40 11.36
CA ALA A 20 2.65 7.90 12.67
C ALA A 20 3.91 7.04 12.54
N TRP A 21 4.79 7.13 13.55
CA TRP A 21 5.92 6.24 13.72
C TRP A 21 5.56 5.12 14.69
N VAL A 22 5.96 3.89 14.36
CA VAL A 22 5.73 2.68 15.16
C VAL A 22 7.01 1.86 15.29
N GLY A 23 7.01 0.85 16.17
CA GLY A 23 8.15 -0.04 16.39
C GLY A 23 9.26 0.62 17.21
N VAL A 24 10.51 0.27 16.93
CA VAL A 24 11.67 0.77 17.68
C VAL A 24 11.93 2.24 17.39
N ARG A 25 12.48 2.96 18.38
CA ARG A 25 12.75 4.41 18.26
C ARG A 25 14.15 4.72 17.68
N ASP A 26 15.00 3.71 17.57
CA ASP A 26 16.34 3.89 17.02
C ASP A 26 16.27 4.30 15.55
N ALA A 27 16.79 5.48 15.23
CA ALA A 27 16.81 6.01 13.87
C ALA A 27 17.69 5.17 12.90
N ALA A 28 18.64 4.42 13.42
CA ALA A 28 19.51 3.52 12.65
C ALA A 28 18.81 2.17 12.32
N ALA A 29 17.73 1.84 13.01
CA ALA A 29 17.00 0.60 12.73
C ALA A 29 16.38 0.63 11.32
N PRO A 30 16.26 -0.53 10.66
CA PRO A 30 15.62 -0.65 9.37
C PRO A 30 14.20 -0.08 9.35
N LEU A 31 13.83 0.57 8.25
CA LEU A 31 12.53 1.23 8.08
C LEU A 31 11.59 0.40 7.21
N LEU A 32 10.36 0.20 7.69
CA LEU A 32 9.23 -0.34 6.94
C LEU A 32 8.17 0.76 6.73
N VAL A 33 7.86 1.06 5.47
CA VAL A 33 6.84 2.07 5.10
C VAL A 33 5.54 1.37 4.74
N PHE A 34 4.44 1.72 5.42
CA PHE A 34 3.13 1.12 5.24
C PHE A 34 2.25 1.95 4.31
N LEU A 35 1.73 1.32 3.25
CA LEU A 35 0.86 1.91 2.24
C LEU A 35 -0.51 1.26 2.32
N HIS A 36 -1.54 2.03 2.69
CA HIS A 36 -2.89 1.54 2.93
C HIS A 36 -3.68 1.25 1.64
N GLU A 37 -4.73 0.44 1.78
CA GLU A 37 -5.70 0.11 0.73
C GLU A 37 -6.54 1.31 0.25
N GLY A 38 -7.42 1.07 -0.74
CA GLY A 38 -8.23 2.09 -1.39
C GLY A 38 -9.06 2.98 -0.45
N LEU A 39 -9.58 2.42 0.65
CA LEU A 39 -10.36 3.15 1.66
C LEU A 39 -9.64 3.24 3.01
N GLY A 40 -8.34 2.95 3.05
CA GLY A 40 -7.56 2.88 4.28
C GLY A 40 -7.10 4.23 4.82
N SER A 41 -6.53 4.18 6.02
CA SER A 41 -5.92 5.31 6.72
C SER A 41 -4.96 4.82 7.82
N VAL A 42 -4.24 5.71 8.46
CA VAL A 42 -3.40 5.38 9.64
C VAL A 42 -4.19 4.61 10.69
N SER A 43 -5.40 5.07 11.02
CA SER A 43 -6.22 4.45 12.07
C SER A 43 -6.78 3.08 11.67
N MET A 44 -6.98 2.81 10.39
CA MET A 44 -7.54 1.55 9.89
C MET A 44 -6.55 0.39 9.93
N TRP A 45 -5.26 0.66 9.99
CA TRP A 45 -4.24 -0.37 10.24
C TRP A 45 -4.32 -0.98 11.64
N ARG A 46 -4.96 -0.30 12.59
CA ARG A 46 -5.05 -0.69 14.01
C ARG A 46 -3.65 -0.91 14.62
N ASP A 47 -3.42 -2.06 15.26
CA ASP A 47 -2.16 -2.42 15.92
C ASP A 47 -1.18 -3.19 15.02
N PHE A 48 -1.62 -3.63 13.84
CA PHE A 48 -0.83 -4.50 12.97
C PHE A 48 0.58 -3.96 12.63
N PRO A 49 0.75 -2.68 12.23
CA PRO A 49 2.09 -2.15 11.96
C PRO A 49 3.02 -2.19 13.17
N GLY A 50 2.48 -1.88 14.36
CA GLY A 50 3.24 -1.95 15.61
C GLY A 50 3.69 -3.37 15.94
N ARG A 51 2.78 -4.35 15.78
CA ARG A 51 3.06 -5.77 16.01
C ARG A 51 4.11 -6.29 15.03
N LEU A 52 3.98 -5.99 13.75
CA LEU A 52 4.94 -6.42 12.74
C LEU A 52 6.32 -5.80 13.00
N CYS A 53 6.39 -4.48 13.24
CA CYS A 53 7.64 -3.81 13.53
C CYS A 53 8.31 -4.32 14.82
N ALA A 54 7.53 -4.61 15.87
CA ALA A 54 8.06 -5.21 17.09
C ALA A 54 8.63 -6.62 16.84
N ALA A 55 7.94 -7.45 16.04
CA ALA A 55 8.39 -8.78 15.68
C ALA A 55 9.67 -8.78 14.82
N LEU A 56 9.91 -7.71 14.06
CA LEU A 56 11.11 -7.52 13.23
C LEU A 56 12.25 -6.80 13.96
N GLY A 57 11.99 -6.08 15.06
CA GLY A 57 12.92 -5.13 15.65
C GLY A 57 13.16 -3.89 14.78
N TRP A 58 12.19 -3.51 13.96
CA TRP A 58 12.27 -2.43 12.98
C TRP A 58 11.45 -1.21 13.41
N ARG A 59 11.75 -0.06 12.80
CA ARG A 59 10.87 1.11 12.86
C ARG A 59 9.90 1.09 11.69
N GLY A 60 8.71 1.66 11.87
CA GLY A 60 7.69 1.72 10.82
C GLY A 60 7.17 3.14 10.65
N LEU A 61 6.91 3.52 9.40
CA LEU A 61 6.19 4.73 9.01
C LEU A 61 4.84 4.32 8.45
N VAL A 62 3.76 4.79 9.10
CA VAL A 62 2.38 4.62 8.64
C VAL A 62 1.85 5.99 8.25
N TYR A 63 1.24 6.15 7.09
CA TYR A 63 0.67 7.42 6.67
C TYR A 63 -0.67 7.25 5.95
N SER A 64 -1.49 8.30 5.96
CA SER A 64 -2.70 8.40 5.15
C SER A 64 -2.41 9.23 3.90
N ARG A 65 -2.77 8.70 2.74
CA ARG A 65 -2.64 9.42 1.46
C ARG A 65 -3.52 10.69 1.44
N PRO A 66 -3.22 11.71 0.62
CA PRO A 66 -4.16 12.82 0.38
C PRO A 66 -5.55 12.31 0.00
N GLY A 67 -6.59 12.88 0.55
CA GLY A 67 -7.97 12.41 0.40
C GLY A 67 -8.42 11.40 1.46
N TYR A 68 -7.51 10.88 2.30
CA TYR A 68 -7.78 9.81 3.26
C TYR A 68 -7.33 10.16 4.67
N GLY A 69 -7.89 9.47 5.66
CA GLY A 69 -7.55 9.66 7.07
C GLY A 69 -7.79 11.09 7.53
N GLN A 70 -6.82 11.64 8.26
CA GLN A 70 -6.79 13.04 8.65
C GLN A 70 -5.84 13.88 7.76
N SER A 71 -5.41 13.32 6.62
CA SER A 71 -4.70 14.07 5.59
C SER A 71 -5.63 15.04 4.87
N THR A 72 -5.05 16.04 4.19
CA THR A 72 -5.84 17.00 3.40
C THR A 72 -6.81 16.28 2.47
N PRO A 73 -8.13 16.52 2.57
CA PRO A 73 -9.12 15.97 1.65
C PRO A 73 -8.87 16.38 0.19
N ARG A 74 -9.48 15.68 -0.75
CA ARG A 74 -9.53 16.15 -2.15
C ARG A 74 -10.17 17.54 -2.22
N ALA A 75 -9.73 18.35 -3.15
CA ALA A 75 -10.43 19.60 -3.41
C ALA A 75 -11.85 19.34 -3.92
N ALA A 76 -12.76 20.27 -3.64
CA ALA A 76 -14.12 20.17 -4.16
C ALA A 76 -14.10 20.05 -5.70
N GLY A 77 -14.79 19.04 -6.24
CA GLY A 77 -14.82 18.76 -7.68
C GLY A 77 -13.57 18.10 -8.25
N GLU A 78 -12.56 17.79 -7.43
CA GLU A 78 -11.38 17.05 -7.90
C GLU A 78 -11.71 15.57 -8.12
N HIS A 79 -11.38 15.04 -9.29
CA HIS A 79 -11.48 13.63 -9.63
C HIS A 79 -10.09 13.04 -9.83
N TRP A 80 -9.90 11.79 -9.37
CA TRP A 80 -8.66 11.06 -9.68
C TRP A 80 -8.64 10.67 -11.17
N GLY A 81 -7.48 10.80 -11.82
CA GLY A 81 -7.27 10.27 -13.16
C GLY A 81 -6.72 8.83 -13.14
N PRO A 82 -6.62 8.16 -14.30
CA PRO A 82 -6.08 6.80 -14.40
C PRO A 82 -4.65 6.62 -13.89
N ASP A 83 -3.92 7.72 -13.75
CA ASP A 83 -2.55 7.79 -13.24
C ASP A 83 -2.47 8.00 -11.71
N PHE A 84 -3.60 7.96 -10.98
CA PHE A 84 -3.63 8.34 -9.56
C PHE A 84 -2.66 7.54 -8.69
N MET A 85 -2.54 6.22 -8.93
CA MET A 85 -1.58 5.38 -8.19
C MET A 85 -0.14 5.68 -8.61
N HIS A 86 0.11 6.00 -9.89
CA HIS A 86 1.43 6.41 -10.35
C HIS A 86 1.87 7.73 -9.68
N ARG A 87 0.98 8.72 -9.61
CA ARG A 87 1.27 10.00 -8.94
C ARG A 87 1.53 9.81 -7.44
N GLN A 88 0.81 8.91 -6.79
CA GLN A 88 1.07 8.54 -5.38
C GLN A 88 2.46 7.90 -5.23
N ALA A 89 2.83 6.99 -6.13
CA ALA A 89 4.08 6.25 -6.09
C ALA A 89 5.31 7.10 -6.46
N GLU A 90 5.18 7.92 -7.50
CA GLU A 90 6.31 8.59 -8.16
C GLU A 90 6.52 10.04 -7.67
N GLN A 91 5.49 10.66 -7.08
CA GLN A 91 5.55 12.05 -6.64
C GLN A 91 5.31 12.19 -5.13
N LEU A 92 4.18 11.68 -4.61
CA LEU A 92 3.82 11.86 -3.21
C LEU A 92 4.78 11.14 -2.27
N LEU A 93 4.97 9.83 -2.48
CA LEU A 93 5.78 9.01 -1.57
C LEU A 93 7.23 9.50 -1.47
N PRO A 94 7.94 9.82 -2.57
CA PRO A 94 9.25 10.46 -2.47
C PRO A 94 9.23 11.78 -1.70
N ALA A 95 8.30 12.69 -2.02
CA ALA A 95 8.20 13.98 -1.35
C ALA A 95 7.90 13.85 0.15
N LEU A 96 7.07 12.89 0.55
CA LEU A 96 6.79 12.59 1.97
C LEU A 96 8.06 12.08 2.68
N LEU A 97 8.76 11.12 2.07
CA LEU A 97 9.98 10.55 2.66
C LEU A 97 11.08 11.60 2.79
N ASP A 98 11.25 12.47 1.81
CA ASP A 98 12.21 13.58 1.85
C ASP A 98 11.83 14.60 2.94
N ALA A 99 10.56 14.97 3.04
CA ALA A 99 10.07 15.87 4.10
C ALA A 99 10.27 15.28 5.51
N LEU A 100 10.22 13.95 5.66
CA LEU A 100 10.47 13.24 6.92
C LEU A 100 11.97 12.93 7.14
N GLY A 101 12.87 13.35 6.25
CA GLY A 101 14.31 13.16 6.36
C GLY A 101 14.76 11.70 6.16
N VAL A 102 13.99 10.89 5.42
CA VAL A 102 14.34 9.49 5.13
C VAL A 102 15.33 9.44 3.96
N ALA A 103 16.63 9.40 4.27
CA ALA A 103 17.70 9.42 3.26
C ALA A 103 18.11 8.02 2.77
N GLY A 104 18.04 6.99 3.63
CA GLY A 104 18.51 5.63 3.35
C GLY A 104 17.53 4.79 2.53
N ARG A 105 17.89 3.50 2.36
CA ARG A 105 16.99 2.49 1.80
C ARG A 105 15.94 2.09 2.84
N TYR A 106 14.77 1.68 2.36
CA TYR A 106 13.64 1.23 3.20
C TYR A 106 12.96 0.03 2.55
N ALA A 107 12.21 -0.71 3.35
CA ALA A 107 11.28 -1.72 2.86
C ALA A 107 9.86 -1.12 2.75
N LEU A 108 9.04 -1.70 1.88
CA LEU A 108 7.64 -1.33 1.69
C LEU A 108 6.72 -2.45 2.17
N PHE A 109 5.59 -2.07 2.75
CA PHE A 109 4.49 -2.96 3.09
C PHE A 109 3.20 -2.34 2.56
N GLY A 110 2.67 -2.87 1.44
CA GLY A 110 1.49 -2.31 0.79
C GLY A 110 0.32 -3.27 0.78
N HIS A 111 -0.90 -2.76 1.00
CA HIS A 111 -2.13 -3.51 0.88
C HIS A 111 -3.02 -2.95 -0.23
N SER A 112 -3.53 -3.80 -1.12
CA SER A 112 -4.46 -3.44 -2.20
C SER A 112 -3.91 -2.29 -3.07
N ASP A 113 -4.59 -1.14 -3.20
CA ASP A 113 -4.03 0.06 -3.85
C ASP A 113 -2.63 0.40 -3.34
N GLY A 114 -2.40 0.29 -2.02
CA GLY A 114 -1.09 0.51 -1.43
C GLY A 114 -0.04 -0.51 -1.88
N GLY A 115 -0.46 -1.75 -2.18
CA GLY A 115 0.38 -2.77 -2.80
C GLY A 115 0.77 -2.42 -4.24
N SER A 116 -0.20 -1.93 -5.03
CA SER A 116 0.02 -1.44 -6.39
C SER A 116 0.95 -0.22 -6.41
N ILE A 117 0.74 0.72 -5.49
CA ILE A 117 1.61 1.89 -5.30
C ILE A 117 3.03 1.46 -4.90
N ALA A 118 3.18 0.45 -4.05
CA ALA A 118 4.50 -0.08 -3.66
C ALA A 118 5.25 -0.68 -4.86
N LEU A 119 4.57 -1.44 -5.72
CA LEU A 119 5.13 -1.99 -6.96
C LEU A 119 5.59 -0.88 -7.91
N LEU A 120 4.73 0.12 -8.14
CA LEU A 120 5.05 1.28 -8.97
C LEU A 120 6.23 2.08 -8.42
N HIS A 121 6.27 2.31 -7.10
CA HIS A 121 7.37 3.03 -6.45
C HIS A 121 8.69 2.26 -6.55
N ALA A 122 8.68 0.94 -6.32
CA ALA A 122 9.87 0.11 -6.44
C ALA A 122 10.41 0.05 -7.89
N ALA A 123 9.53 0.15 -8.88
CA ALA A 123 9.93 0.27 -10.29
C ALA A 123 10.49 1.65 -10.62
N HIS A 124 9.96 2.72 -10.00
CA HIS A 124 10.39 4.11 -10.20
C HIS A 124 11.74 4.43 -9.50
N ALA A 125 11.91 3.95 -8.27
CA ALA A 125 13.08 4.23 -7.43
C ALA A 125 13.74 2.92 -6.94
N PRO A 126 14.22 2.04 -7.86
CA PRO A 126 14.66 0.69 -7.52
C PRO A 126 15.87 0.67 -6.56
N GLN A 127 16.70 1.70 -6.55
CA GLN A 127 17.84 1.83 -5.65
C GLN A 127 17.45 2.19 -4.21
N ARG A 128 16.24 2.73 -3.99
CA ARG A 128 15.76 3.16 -2.66
C ARG A 128 15.05 2.03 -1.92
N VAL A 129 14.47 1.06 -2.62
CA VAL A 129 13.69 -0.02 -2.02
C VAL A 129 14.57 -1.23 -1.77
N ALA A 130 14.67 -1.64 -0.49
CA ALA A 130 15.48 -2.79 -0.07
C ALA A 130 14.75 -4.11 -0.27
N ALA A 131 13.45 -4.15 0.04
CA ALA A 131 12.55 -5.28 -0.10
C ALA A 131 11.11 -4.77 -0.10
N MET A 132 10.15 -5.56 -0.58
CA MET A 132 8.75 -5.22 -0.40
C MET A 132 7.88 -6.42 -0.09
N VAL A 133 6.83 -6.18 0.68
CA VAL A 133 5.71 -7.08 0.95
C VAL A 133 4.45 -6.43 0.38
N VAL A 134 3.74 -7.13 -0.49
CA VAL A 134 2.47 -6.67 -1.04
C VAL A 134 1.37 -7.66 -0.73
N LEU A 135 0.27 -7.17 -0.18
CA LEU A 135 -0.90 -7.97 0.17
C LEU A 135 -2.05 -7.60 -0.77
N ALA A 136 -2.60 -8.60 -1.46
CA ALA A 136 -3.72 -8.43 -2.37
C ALA A 136 -3.57 -7.22 -3.32
N PRO A 137 -2.38 -7.02 -3.95
CA PRO A 137 -2.16 -5.90 -4.86
C PRO A 137 -2.97 -6.10 -6.15
N HIS A 138 -3.20 -5.01 -6.87
CA HIS A 138 -3.69 -5.07 -8.25
C HIS A 138 -2.55 -4.72 -9.23
N ILE A 139 -2.39 -5.53 -10.27
CA ILE A 139 -1.48 -5.23 -11.39
C ILE A 139 -2.23 -4.93 -12.68
N LEU A 140 -3.51 -5.24 -12.71
CA LEU A 140 -4.46 -4.93 -13.78
C LEU A 140 -5.88 -4.89 -13.22
N VAL A 141 -6.80 -4.27 -13.95
CA VAL A 141 -8.23 -4.29 -13.62
C VAL A 141 -8.85 -5.61 -14.08
N GLU A 142 -9.57 -6.28 -13.20
CA GLU A 142 -10.35 -7.48 -13.50
C GLU A 142 -11.86 -7.15 -13.44
N ALA A 143 -12.65 -7.68 -14.37
CA ALA A 143 -14.11 -7.51 -14.35
C ALA A 143 -14.73 -8.02 -13.03
N PHE A 144 -14.12 -9.04 -12.45
CA PHE A 144 -14.47 -9.60 -11.14
C PHE A 144 -14.42 -8.55 -10.02
N SER A 145 -13.32 -7.78 -9.95
CA SER A 145 -13.11 -6.73 -8.94
C SER A 145 -14.18 -5.63 -9.01
N LEU A 146 -14.60 -5.26 -10.23
CA LEU A 146 -15.57 -4.20 -10.45
C LEU A 146 -16.95 -4.52 -9.84
N SER A 147 -17.32 -5.79 -9.77
CA SER A 147 -18.55 -6.23 -9.10
C SER A 147 -18.52 -5.89 -7.61
N SER A 148 -17.44 -6.23 -6.93
CA SER A 148 -17.25 -5.94 -5.49
C SER A 148 -17.18 -4.44 -5.21
N ILE A 149 -16.57 -3.66 -6.12
CA ILE A 149 -16.50 -2.20 -6.00
C ILE A 149 -17.88 -1.55 -6.17
N ARG A 150 -18.73 -2.06 -7.07
CA ARG A 150 -20.13 -1.61 -7.18
C ARG A 150 -20.93 -1.97 -5.93
N GLN A 151 -20.78 -3.18 -5.40
CA GLN A 151 -21.42 -3.57 -4.14
C GLN A 151 -20.96 -2.67 -2.97
N ALA A 152 -19.71 -2.27 -2.92
CA ALA A 152 -19.23 -1.32 -1.94
C ALA A 152 -19.95 0.04 -2.07
N ARG A 153 -20.26 0.49 -3.30
CA ARG A 153 -21.05 1.71 -3.54
C ARG A 153 -22.47 1.59 -2.98
N ASP A 154 -23.12 0.47 -3.22
CA ASP A 154 -24.46 0.22 -2.68
C ASP A 154 -24.45 0.20 -1.15
N GLN A 155 -23.43 -0.44 -0.54
CA GLN A 155 -23.27 -0.46 0.91
C GLN A 155 -22.92 0.93 1.50
N TYR A 156 -22.26 1.79 0.73
CA TYR A 156 -21.99 3.16 1.14
C TYR A 156 -23.24 4.03 1.12
N ILE A 157 -24.05 3.93 0.06
CA ILE A 157 -25.24 4.77 -0.15
C ILE A 157 -26.44 4.27 0.69
N PHE A 158 -26.65 2.96 0.74
CA PHE A 158 -27.85 2.36 1.32
C PHE A 158 -27.59 1.55 2.59
N GLY A 159 -26.35 1.21 2.89
CA GLY A 159 -25.96 0.41 4.05
C GLY A 159 -25.26 1.22 5.13
N ASP A 160 -24.39 0.55 5.89
CA ASP A 160 -23.70 1.10 7.05
C ASP A 160 -22.24 1.54 6.75
N LEU A 161 -21.75 1.34 5.52
CA LEU A 161 -20.36 1.55 5.17
C LEU A 161 -19.92 3.01 5.36
N HIS A 162 -20.79 3.98 4.98
CA HIS A 162 -20.52 5.40 5.24
C HIS A 162 -20.24 5.66 6.73
N GLY A 163 -21.12 5.22 7.63
CA GLY A 163 -20.94 5.44 9.07
C GLY A 163 -19.70 4.74 9.67
N ARG A 164 -19.32 3.60 9.10
CA ARG A 164 -18.08 2.91 9.51
C ARG A 164 -16.84 3.67 9.08
N LEU A 165 -16.80 4.15 7.84
CA LEU A 165 -15.67 4.89 7.27
C LEU A 165 -15.53 6.30 7.86
N ALA A 166 -16.64 6.98 8.18
CA ALA A 166 -16.65 8.31 8.76
C ALA A 166 -15.86 8.41 10.10
N ARG A 167 -15.66 7.29 10.78
CA ARG A 167 -14.82 7.23 12.00
C ARG A 167 -13.32 7.33 11.72
N HIS A 168 -12.92 7.19 10.47
CA HIS A 168 -11.53 7.06 10.06
C HIS A 168 -11.05 8.16 9.11
N HIS A 169 -11.97 8.94 8.53
CA HIS A 169 -11.66 9.96 7.54
C HIS A 169 -12.23 11.31 7.95
N ALA A 170 -11.46 12.38 7.77
CA ALA A 170 -11.90 13.76 8.00
C ALA A 170 -13.03 14.16 7.02
N ASP A 171 -12.94 13.66 5.79
CA ASP A 171 -13.96 13.78 4.76
C ASP A 171 -14.19 12.40 4.15
N VAL A 172 -15.25 11.73 4.59
CA VAL A 172 -15.55 10.37 4.19
C VAL A 172 -16.01 10.28 2.73
N ASP A 173 -16.70 11.29 2.24
CA ASP A 173 -17.14 11.36 0.84
C ASP A 173 -15.94 11.56 -0.08
N SER A 174 -15.01 12.43 0.29
CA SER A 174 -13.74 12.61 -0.40
C SER A 174 -12.97 11.28 -0.53
N ALA A 175 -12.88 10.52 0.55
CA ALA A 175 -12.17 9.24 0.57
C ALA A 175 -12.91 8.19 -0.28
N PHE A 176 -14.21 8.03 -0.06
CA PHE A 176 -14.99 6.98 -0.73
C PHE A 176 -15.12 7.22 -2.23
N PHE A 177 -15.61 8.39 -2.64
CA PHE A 177 -15.82 8.70 -4.05
C PHE A 177 -14.51 8.89 -4.81
N GLY A 178 -13.42 9.32 -4.13
CA GLY A 178 -12.09 9.33 -4.73
C GLY A 178 -11.66 7.95 -5.22
N TRP A 179 -11.83 6.93 -4.39
CA TRP A 179 -11.52 5.55 -4.75
C TRP A 179 -12.57 4.93 -5.68
N ASN A 180 -13.84 5.00 -5.31
CA ASN A 180 -14.90 4.27 -5.99
C ASN A 180 -15.12 4.77 -7.41
N ASP A 181 -15.12 6.10 -7.62
CA ASP A 181 -15.41 6.69 -8.93
C ASP A 181 -14.30 6.35 -9.93
N ILE A 182 -13.01 6.46 -9.55
CA ILE A 182 -11.94 6.12 -10.48
C ILE A 182 -11.89 4.63 -10.81
N TRP A 183 -12.11 3.74 -9.84
CA TRP A 183 -12.12 2.31 -10.10
C TRP A 183 -13.25 1.87 -11.03
N LEU A 184 -14.37 2.59 -11.04
CA LEU A 184 -15.52 2.33 -11.91
C LEU A 184 -15.51 3.16 -13.20
N ALA A 185 -14.55 4.08 -13.36
CA ALA A 185 -14.44 4.93 -14.53
C ALA A 185 -14.04 4.11 -15.78
N PRO A 186 -14.68 4.32 -16.93
CA PRO A 186 -14.33 3.61 -18.16
C PRO A 186 -12.86 3.78 -18.57
N GLU A 187 -12.29 4.95 -18.33
CA GLU A 187 -10.89 5.27 -18.64
C GLU A 187 -9.89 4.52 -17.76
N PHE A 188 -10.32 3.95 -16.62
CA PHE A 188 -9.47 3.12 -15.74
C PHE A 188 -9.51 1.63 -16.13
N LEU A 189 -10.48 1.18 -16.92
CA LEU A 189 -10.58 -0.24 -17.30
C LEU A 189 -9.32 -0.80 -17.99
N PRO A 190 -8.61 -0.04 -18.84
CA PRO A 190 -7.37 -0.52 -19.45
C PRO A 190 -6.13 -0.38 -18.56
N TRP A 191 -6.30 0.05 -17.31
CA TRP A 191 -5.17 0.23 -16.40
C TRP A 191 -4.41 -1.07 -16.16
N ASP A 192 -3.09 -1.02 -16.38
CA ASP A 192 -2.19 -2.17 -16.33
C ASP A 192 -0.79 -1.71 -15.91
N LEU A 193 -0.31 -2.18 -14.79
CA LEU A 193 1.04 -1.85 -14.31
C LEU A 193 2.10 -2.92 -14.69
N ARG A 194 1.71 -4.03 -15.32
CA ARG A 194 2.63 -5.11 -15.68
C ARG A 194 3.86 -4.63 -16.49
N PRO A 195 3.75 -3.64 -17.41
CA PRO A 195 4.92 -3.09 -18.09
C PRO A 195 5.96 -2.44 -17.17
N ARG A 196 5.59 -2.10 -15.93
CA ARG A 196 6.48 -1.51 -14.92
C ARG A 196 7.21 -2.56 -14.08
N LEU A 197 6.66 -3.77 -13.94
CA LEU A 197 7.22 -4.83 -13.09
C LEU A 197 8.68 -5.16 -13.39
N PRO A 198 9.14 -5.27 -14.67
CA PRO A 198 10.52 -5.62 -14.97
C PRO A 198 11.58 -4.63 -14.45
N TYR A 199 11.17 -3.42 -14.03
CA TYR A 199 12.09 -2.44 -13.44
C TYR A 199 12.32 -2.62 -11.93
N ILE A 200 11.54 -3.47 -11.25
CA ILE A 200 11.70 -3.79 -9.84
C ILE A 200 13.00 -4.59 -9.63
N ARG A 201 13.84 -4.14 -8.70
CA ARG A 201 15.14 -4.77 -8.40
C ARG A 201 15.20 -5.44 -7.04
N CYS A 202 14.31 -5.08 -6.13
CA CYS A 202 14.27 -5.67 -4.79
C CYS A 202 13.53 -7.01 -4.77
N PRO A 203 13.78 -7.88 -3.76
CA PRO A 203 12.96 -9.06 -3.51
C PRO A 203 11.53 -8.66 -3.14
N VAL A 204 10.56 -9.50 -3.54
CA VAL A 204 9.12 -9.30 -3.35
C VAL A 204 8.50 -10.49 -2.62
N LEU A 205 7.76 -10.24 -1.54
CA LEU A 205 6.80 -11.19 -0.96
C LEU A 205 5.41 -10.76 -1.38
N ALA A 206 4.73 -11.55 -2.21
CA ALA A 206 3.35 -11.29 -2.64
C ALA A 206 2.40 -12.27 -1.94
N VAL A 207 1.44 -11.72 -1.20
CA VAL A 207 0.49 -12.45 -0.36
C VAL A 207 -0.92 -12.20 -0.86
N GLN A 208 -1.73 -13.24 -1.02
CA GLN A 208 -3.16 -13.11 -1.37
C GLN A 208 -4.00 -14.18 -0.70
N GLY A 209 -5.19 -13.81 -0.25
CA GLY A 209 -6.20 -14.73 0.23
C GLY A 209 -6.86 -15.47 -0.94
N VAL A 210 -7.15 -16.76 -0.75
CA VAL A 210 -7.84 -17.58 -1.78
C VAL A 210 -9.28 -17.11 -1.99
N ASP A 211 -9.91 -16.58 -0.93
CA ASP A 211 -11.30 -16.10 -0.94
C ASP A 211 -11.41 -14.59 -1.17
N ASP A 212 -10.36 -13.99 -1.76
CA ASP A 212 -10.34 -12.56 -2.08
C ASP A 212 -11.41 -12.22 -3.15
N VAL A 213 -12.31 -11.30 -2.80
CA VAL A 213 -13.43 -10.88 -3.67
C VAL A 213 -13.08 -9.65 -4.54
N TYR A 214 -11.89 -9.06 -4.38
CA TYR A 214 -11.43 -7.90 -5.13
C TYR A 214 -10.35 -8.23 -6.17
N GLY A 215 -9.69 -9.40 -6.09
CA GLY A 215 -8.67 -9.80 -7.05
C GLY A 215 -8.48 -11.30 -7.08
N THR A 216 -8.21 -11.86 -8.27
CA THR A 216 -7.89 -13.28 -8.40
C THR A 216 -6.39 -13.53 -8.16
N MET A 217 -5.99 -14.80 -8.07
CA MET A 217 -4.58 -15.18 -7.98
C MET A 217 -3.73 -14.69 -9.16
N ALA A 218 -4.36 -14.31 -10.29
CA ALA A 218 -3.68 -13.76 -11.45
C ALA A 218 -2.87 -12.49 -11.12
N GLN A 219 -3.29 -11.74 -10.07
CA GLN A 219 -2.58 -10.55 -9.62
C GLN A 219 -1.17 -10.89 -9.12
N ILE A 220 -1.05 -11.81 -8.15
CA ILE A 220 0.26 -12.17 -7.59
C ILE A 220 1.05 -13.14 -8.46
N ASP A 221 0.38 -14.05 -9.19
CA ASP A 221 1.02 -14.92 -10.16
C ASP A 221 1.64 -14.12 -11.31
N GLY A 222 0.96 -13.05 -11.75
CA GLY A 222 1.47 -12.12 -12.75
C GLY A 222 2.72 -11.36 -12.28
N ILE A 223 2.83 -11.02 -11.00
CA ILE A 223 4.06 -10.44 -10.43
C ILE A 223 5.21 -11.44 -10.53
N ALA A 224 4.98 -12.70 -10.10
CA ALA A 224 6.02 -13.72 -10.14
C ALA A 224 6.45 -14.07 -11.58
N ALA A 225 5.52 -14.04 -12.53
CA ALA A 225 5.82 -14.28 -13.95
C ALA A 225 6.62 -13.14 -14.61
N ALA A 226 6.47 -11.91 -14.14
CA ALA A 226 7.13 -10.73 -14.71
C ALA A 226 8.53 -10.47 -14.15
N LEU A 227 8.87 -11.05 -13.01
CA LEU A 227 10.14 -10.85 -12.31
C LEU A 227 11.08 -12.05 -12.51
N PRO A 228 12.42 -11.87 -12.39
CA PRO A 228 13.37 -12.95 -12.48
C PRO A 228 13.04 -14.11 -11.51
N PRO A 229 13.33 -15.36 -11.88
CA PRO A 229 13.17 -16.51 -11.00
C PRO A 229 13.85 -16.31 -9.65
N GLY A 230 13.12 -16.59 -8.56
CA GLY A 230 13.61 -16.44 -7.19
C GLY A 230 13.49 -15.04 -6.60
N GLN A 231 13.16 -14.00 -7.38
CA GLN A 231 12.96 -12.65 -6.87
C GLN A 231 11.61 -12.48 -6.16
N THR A 232 10.60 -13.28 -6.53
CA THR A 232 9.27 -13.24 -5.91
C THR A 232 9.02 -14.51 -5.11
N ARG A 233 8.59 -14.35 -3.85
CA ARG A 233 8.00 -15.39 -3.02
C ARG A 233 6.49 -15.19 -2.97
N LEU A 234 5.72 -16.22 -3.30
CA LEU A 234 4.26 -16.21 -3.22
C LEU A 234 3.78 -16.84 -1.92
N LEU A 235 2.78 -16.23 -1.28
CA LEU A 235 2.04 -16.80 -0.17
C LEU A 235 0.53 -16.70 -0.46
N LYS A 236 -0.07 -17.85 -0.81
CA LYS A 236 -1.51 -17.99 -1.04
C LYS A 236 -2.15 -18.55 0.23
N LEU A 237 -3.04 -17.78 0.86
CA LEU A 237 -3.63 -18.11 2.15
C LEU A 237 -5.04 -18.68 1.95
N PRO A 238 -5.28 -19.97 2.30
CA PRO A 238 -6.63 -20.53 2.31
C PRO A 238 -7.48 -19.89 3.42
N ALA A 239 -8.80 -19.86 3.26
CA ALA A 239 -9.76 -19.27 4.20
C ALA A 239 -9.38 -17.81 4.58
N CYS A 240 -8.97 -17.03 3.60
CA CYS A 240 -8.50 -15.66 3.76
C CYS A 240 -9.05 -14.80 2.62
N GLY A 241 -9.64 -13.67 2.97
CA GLY A 241 -10.19 -12.69 2.02
C GLY A 241 -9.16 -11.65 1.58
N HIS A 242 -9.68 -10.45 1.26
CA HIS A 242 -8.89 -9.33 0.72
C HIS A 242 -7.91 -8.69 1.73
N SER A 243 -8.03 -8.99 3.03
CA SER A 243 -7.24 -8.35 4.07
C SER A 243 -6.39 -9.36 4.87
N PRO A 244 -5.35 -9.97 4.27
CA PRO A 244 -4.54 -11.01 4.93
C PRO A 244 -4.01 -10.62 6.31
N HIS A 245 -3.61 -9.35 6.49
CA HIS A 245 -3.11 -8.81 7.75
C HIS A 245 -4.19 -8.70 8.85
N ARG A 246 -5.48 -8.79 8.50
CA ARG A 246 -6.61 -8.81 9.44
C ARG A 246 -7.12 -10.22 9.65
N ASP A 247 -7.23 -10.99 8.56
CA ASP A 247 -7.82 -12.32 8.58
C ASP A 247 -6.85 -13.34 9.20
N GLN A 248 -5.56 -13.24 8.87
CA GLN A 248 -4.51 -14.15 9.34
C GLN A 248 -3.22 -13.40 9.72
N PRO A 249 -3.27 -12.49 10.72
CA PRO A 249 -2.14 -11.62 11.07
C PRO A 249 -0.88 -12.37 11.45
N GLU A 250 -0.99 -13.50 12.16
CA GLU A 250 0.17 -14.28 12.59
C GLU A 250 0.89 -14.93 11.41
N ALA A 251 0.15 -15.47 10.44
CA ALA A 251 0.72 -16.05 9.25
C ALA A 251 1.47 -15.00 8.41
N VAL A 252 0.90 -13.79 8.29
CA VAL A 252 1.53 -12.67 7.59
C VAL A 252 2.79 -12.21 8.31
N ILE A 253 2.75 -12.05 9.66
CA ILE A 253 3.92 -11.64 10.46
C ILE A 253 5.05 -12.68 10.32
N ALA A 254 4.74 -13.97 10.46
CA ALA A 254 5.74 -15.03 10.34
C ALA A 254 6.39 -15.07 8.93
N ALA A 255 5.58 -14.88 7.89
CA ALA A 255 6.08 -14.81 6.52
C ALA A 255 7.00 -13.59 6.29
N CYS A 256 6.63 -12.43 6.86
CA CYS A 256 7.45 -11.21 6.82
C CYS A 256 8.78 -11.39 7.55
N GLN A 257 8.77 -12.00 8.75
CA GLN A 257 10.00 -12.28 9.50
C GLN A 257 10.97 -13.15 8.69
N GLY A 258 10.47 -14.28 8.14
CA GLY A 258 11.31 -15.19 7.34
C GLY A 258 11.78 -14.60 6.00
N PHE A 259 11.08 -13.59 5.48
CA PHE A 259 11.43 -12.93 4.23
C PHE A 259 12.36 -11.73 4.44
N LEU A 260 12.03 -10.82 5.35
CA LEU A 260 12.76 -9.56 5.56
C LEU A 260 14.08 -9.77 6.30
N ALA A 261 14.25 -10.83 7.09
CA ALA A 261 15.51 -11.17 7.72
C ALA A 261 16.64 -11.37 6.69
N GLY A 262 16.33 -12.02 5.55
CA GLY A 262 17.29 -12.23 4.46
C GLY A 262 17.61 -10.99 3.62
N ALA A 263 16.71 -10.01 3.60
CA ALA A 263 16.86 -8.80 2.78
C ALA A 263 17.78 -7.74 3.40
N HIS A 264 18.19 -7.90 4.66
CA HIS A 264 19.02 -6.96 5.42
C HIS A 264 20.45 -7.47 5.68
N SER A 265 20.79 -8.67 5.21
CA SER A 265 22.21 -9.06 5.21
C SER A 265 22.97 -8.09 4.30
N PRO A 266 24.06 -7.46 4.75
CA PRO A 266 24.91 -6.68 3.86
C PRO A 266 25.29 -7.61 2.70
N GLN A 267 24.99 -7.22 1.46
CA GLN A 267 25.64 -7.87 0.33
C GLN A 267 27.13 -7.65 0.54
N GLU A 268 27.87 -8.70 0.86
CA GLU A 268 29.31 -8.70 0.76
C GLU A 268 29.62 -8.26 -0.67
N THR A 269 30.11 -7.05 -0.80
CA THR A 269 30.75 -6.60 -2.03
C THR A 269 31.98 -7.48 -2.19
N THR A 270 31.83 -8.53 -2.98
CA THR A 270 32.98 -9.30 -3.45
C THR A 270 33.83 -8.35 -4.30
N PRO A 271 35.13 -8.23 -4.02
CA PRO A 271 36.02 -7.29 -4.67
C PRO A 271 36.21 -7.58 -6.18
#